data_f12c5be37c1a649e7d57bb18910ba890
#
_entry.id   f12c5be37c1a649e7d57bb18910ba890
#
_cell.length_a   1.000
_cell.length_b   1.000
_cell.length_c   1.000
_cell.angle_alpha   90.00
_cell.angle_beta   90.00
_cell.angle_gamma   90.00
#
_symmetry.space_group_name_H-M   'P 1'
#
loop_
_entity.id
_entity.type
_entity.pdbx_description
1 polymer ?
#
loop_
_entity_poly.entity_id
_entity_poly.type
_entity_poly.pdbx_seq_one_letter_code
_entity_poly.pdbx_strand_id
1 'polypeptide(L)'
;ATSAAGSGTVGVGAAVGTIVFKETTLAQVRPGAALIATNGDILICAGSEERVNMTVLGAGVSGSVGVSGSFAVLVMNVTTKALVESSSALNKGSLSAANGNVTVKAGDVTGLTLNTGGAAAGAAVGAGAAIETAVYRNTVTALIGNYNSVTARSILVQASADRTIKATAIMAGAGGSAAVNGSILVLSVGAMPVDQDADNANTGSS
;
A
#
# COMPACT_ATOMS: atom_id res chain seq x y z
N ALA A 1 -12.48 10.22 -9.72
CA ALA A 1 -13.70 10.14 -10.55
C ALA A 1 -14.72 11.13 -10.02
N THR A 2 -15.36 11.84 -10.91
CA THR A 2 -16.43 12.79 -10.55
C THR A 2 -17.60 12.60 -11.50
N SER A 3 -18.82 12.68 -10.97
CA SER A 3 -20.04 12.77 -11.78
C SER A 3 -20.98 13.81 -11.19
N ALA A 4 -21.68 14.52 -12.07
CA ALA A 4 -22.72 15.45 -11.65
C ALA A 4 -23.93 15.28 -12.59
N ALA A 5 -25.11 15.24 -12.03
CA ALA A 5 -26.35 15.22 -12.78
C ALA A 5 -27.31 16.28 -12.22
N GLY A 6 -27.91 17.07 -13.14
CA GLY A 6 -28.93 18.04 -12.83
C GLY A 6 -30.16 17.79 -13.71
N SER A 7 -31.37 17.89 -13.15
CA SER A 7 -32.63 17.77 -13.89
C SER A 7 -33.78 18.56 -13.25
N GLY A 8 -34.81 18.80 -14.03
CA GLY A 8 -35.98 19.51 -13.55
C GLY A 8 -36.77 18.74 -12.49
N THR A 9 -36.80 17.42 -12.54
CA THR A 9 -37.66 16.59 -11.67
C THR A 9 -36.86 15.62 -10.82
N VAL A 10 -36.03 14.78 -11.43
CA VAL A 10 -35.18 13.80 -10.71
C VAL A 10 -33.75 13.87 -11.23
N GLY A 11 -32.80 14.16 -10.35
CA GLY A 11 -31.37 14.18 -10.66
C GLY A 11 -30.64 13.03 -9.97
N VAL A 12 -29.95 12.17 -10.72
CA VAL A 12 -29.17 11.05 -10.18
C VAL A 12 -27.72 11.19 -10.62
N GLY A 13 -26.81 11.37 -9.66
CA GLY A 13 -25.37 11.41 -9.89
C GLY A 13 -24.67 10.24 -9.19
N ALA A 14 -23.87 9.49 -9.93
CA ALA A 14 -23.08 8.40 -9.35
C ALA A 14 -21.62 8.44 -9.82
N ALA A 15 -20.68 8.22 -8.93
CA ALA A 15 -19.26 8.12 -9.24
C ALA A 15 -18.66 6.84 -8.67
N VAL A 16 -17.85 6.16 -9.48
CA VAL A 16 -17.12 4.95 -9.07
C VAL A 16 -15.64 5.14 -9.36
N GLY A 17 -14.80 4.83 -8.40
CA GLY A 17 -13.36 4.81 -8.56
C GLY A 17 -12.78 3.50 -8.02
N THR A 18 -11.90 2.87 -8.82
CA THR A 18 -11.22 1.65 -8.40
C THR A 18 -9.74 1.77 -8.75
N ILE A 19 -8.90 1.49 -7.77
CA ILE A 19 -7.44 1.39 -7.94
C ILE A 19 -7.00 0.03 -7.39
N VAL A 20 -6.33 -0.75 -8.22
CA VAL A 20 -5.64 -1.98 -7.81
C VAL A 20 -4.17 -1.81 -8.17
N PHE A 21 -3.33 -1.88 -7.16
CA PHE A 21 -1.90 -1.63 -7.29
C PHE A 21 -1.11 -2.75 -6.65
N LYS A 22 -0.11 -3.26 -7.35
CA LYS A 22 0.84 -4.23 -6.83
C LYS A 22 2.25 -3.83 -7.24
N GLU A 23 3.12 -3.67 -6.26
CA GLU A 23 4.52 -3.34 -6.48
C GLU A 23 5.44 -4.30 -5.74
N THR A 24 6.60 -4.57 -6.37
CA THR A 24 7.67 -5.36 -5.75
C THR A 24 9.00 -4.71 -6.07
N THR A 25 9.67 -4.22 -5.05
CA THR A 25 11.03 -3.68 -5.11
C THR A 25 11.99 -4.65 -4.46
N LEU A 26 12.98 -5.12 -5.20
CA LEU A 26 13.89 -6.18 -4.77
C LEU A 26 15.34 -5.81 -5.03
N ALA A 27 16.15 -5.78 -3.96
CA ALA A 27 17.61 -5.82 -4.02
C ALA A 27 18.07 -7.19 -3.50
N GLN A 28 18.77 -7.96 -4.35
CA GLN A 28 19.01 -9.37 -4.06
C GLN A 28 20.46 -9.76 -4.36
N VAL A 29 21.08 -10.42 -3.42
CA VAL A 29 22.33 -11.16 -3.60
C VAL A 29 22.00 -12.65 -3.66
N ARG A 30 22.36 -13.30 -4.76
CA ARG A 30 22.01 -14.72 -5.00
C ARG A 30 22.88 -15.68 -4.17
N PRO A 31 22.39 -16.92 -3.98
CA PRO A 31 23.15 -17.97 -3.28
C PRO A 31 24.55 -18.21 -3.85
N GLY A 32 25.53 -18.38 -2.98
CA GLY A 32 26.92 -18.62 -3.36
C GLY A 32 27.66 -17.41 -3.93
N ALA A 33 27.03 -16.22 -3.97
CA ALA A 33 27.72 -15.03 -4.45
C ALA A 33 28.78 -14.56 -3.46
N ALA A 34 29.90 -14.04 -4.00
CA ALA A 34 30.95 -13.39 -3.23
C ALA A 34 30.98 -11.89 -3.56
N LEU A 35 30.77 -11.06 -2.53
CA LEU A 35 30.91 -9.60 -2.57
C LEU A 35 32.11 -9.20 -1.72
N ILE A 36 33.08 -8.52 -2.33
CA ILE A 36 34.33 -8.14 -1.67
C ILE A 36 34.56 -6.64 -1.86
N ALA A 37 34.60 -5.90 -0.76
CA ALA A 37 35.02 -4.52 -0.69
C ALA A 37 36.34 -4.43 0.09
N THR A 38 37.46 -4.15 -0.59
CA THR A 38 38.78 -4.14 0.02
C THR A 38 38.95 -2.96 0.98
N ASN A 39 38.47 -1.78 0.61
CA ASN A 39 38.60 -0.53 1.39
C ASN A 39 37.28 0.26 1.38
N GLY A 40 36.14 -0.40 1.64
CA GLY A 40 34.87 0.28 1.62
C GLY A 40 33.76 -0.57 2.20
N ASP A 41 32.54 -0.04 2.10
CA ASP A 41 31.33 -0.67 2.61
C ASP A 41 30.65 -1.53 1.54
N ILE A 42 29.85 -2.49 1.99
CA ILE A 42 28.90 -3.21 1.15
C ILE A 42 27.50 -2.73 1.55
N LEU A 43 26.76 -2.19 0.59
CA LEU A 43 25.40 -1.75 0.75
C LEU A 43 24.45 -2.52 -0.17
N ILE A 44 23.47 -3.19 0.42
CA ILE A 44 22.36 -3.84 -0.27
C ILE A 44 21.08 -3.13 0.17
N CYS A 45 20.51 -2.32 -0.73
CA CYS A 45 19.40 -1.44 -0.36
C CYS A 45 18.25 -1.58 -1.35
N ALA A 46 17.04 -1.77 -0.82
CA ALA A 46 15.78 -1.67 -1.55
C ALA A 46 14.94 -0.55 -0.92
N GLY A 47 14.47 0.37 -1.73
CA GLY A 47 13.62 1.47 -1.29
C GLY A 47 12.43 1.64 -2.21
N SER A 48 11.24 1.81 -1.65
CA SER A 48 10.02 2.13 -2.38
C SER A 48 9.33 3.36 -1.77
N GLU A 49 8.66 4.12 -2.62
CA GLU A 49 7.85 5.26 -2.19
C GLU A 49 6.57 5.29 -3.03
N GLU A 50 5.43 5.13 -2.38
CA GLU A 50 4.13 5.16 -3.02
C GLU A 50 3.31 6.35 -2.51
N ARG A 51 2.75 7.10 -3.47
CA ARG A 51 1.82 8.18 -3.18
C ARG A 51 0.55 7.99 -4.00
N VAL A 52 -0.55 7.72 -3.31
CA VAL A 52 -1.87 7.55 -3.93
C VAL A 52 -2.81 8.64 -3.43
N ASN A 53 -3.36 9.40 -4.36
CA ASN A 53 -4.43 10.34 -4.09
C ASN A 53 -5.64 9.95 -4.93
N MET A 54 -6.69 9.48 -4.26
CA MET A 54 -7.94 9.05 -4.88
C MET A 54 -9.08 9.95 -4.41
N THR A 55 -9.79 10.53 -5.36
CA THR A 55 -10.99 11.32 -5.09
C THR A 55 -12.14 10.82 -5.93
N VAL A 56 -13.26 10.47 -5.28
CA VAL A 56 -14.49 9.98 -5.92
C VAL A 56 -15.67 10.80 -5.39
N LEU A 57 -16.24 11.63 -6.26
CA LEU A 57 -17.31 12.53 -5.89
C LEU A 57 -18.51 12.36 -6.83
N GLY A 58 -19.70 12.20 -6.25
CA GLY A 58 -20.98 12.17 -6.96
C GLY A 58 -21.84 13.37 -6.57
N ALA A 59 -22.57 13.94 -7.53
CA ALA A 59 -23.54 14.98 -7.22
C ALA A 59 -24.85 14.77 -8.00
N GLY A 60 -25.98 14.84 -7.32
CA GLY A 60 -27.32 14.77 -7.89
C GLY A 60 -28.16 15.94 -7.40
N VAL A 61 -28.55 16.84 -8.31
CA VAL A 61 -29.34 18.02 -7.99
C VAL A 61 -30.60 18.09 -8.85
N SER A 62 -31.76 18.38 -8.26
CA SER A 62 -32.98 18.48 -9.03
C SER A 62 -34.05 19.40 -8.40
N GLY A 63 -35.07 19.73 -9.19
CA GLY A 63 -36.22 20.48 -8.73
C GLY A 63 -37.16 19.71 -7.79
N SER A 64 -37.05 18.36 -7.71
CA SER A 64 -37.89 17.57 -6.78
C SER A 64 -37.07 16.57 -5.99
N VAL A 65 -36.43 15.60 -6.64
CA VAL A 65 -35.69 14.50 -5.96
C VAL A 65 -34.27 14.43 -6.45
N GLY A 66 -33.30 14.73 -5.61
CA GLY A 66 -31.86 14.58 -5.89
C GLY A 66 -31.30 13.31 -5.25
N VAL A 67 -30.63 12.46 -6.03
CA VAL A 67 -29.96 11.25 -5.55
C VAL A 67 -28.49 11.29 -5.94
N SER A 68 -27.61 10.94 -5.02
CA SER A 68 -26.17 10.85 -5.28
C SER A 68 -25.56 9.60 -4.67
N GLY A 69 -24.63 8.99 -5.41
CA GLY A 69 -23.85 7.87 -4.91
C GLY A 69 -22.37 7.99 -5.27
N SER A 70 -21.50 7.59 -4.38
CA SER A 70 -20.08 7.44 -4.67
C SER A 70 -19.53 6.15 -4.06
N PHE A 71 -18.73 5.45 -4.85
CA PHE A 71 -18.12 4.19 -4.46
C PHE A 71 -16.64 4.19 -4.81
N ALA A 72 -15.79 4.01 -3.82
CA ALA A 72 -14.35 3.97 -3.97
C ALA A 72 -13.77 2.66 -3.46
N VAL A 73 -12.91 2.03 -4.26
CA VAL A 73 -12.17 0.83 -3.87
C VAL A 73 -10.68 1.03 -4.14
N LEU A 74 -9.87 0.86 -3.13
CA LEU A 74 -8.42 0.77 -3.24
C LEU A 74 -7.94 -0.60 -2.76
N VAL A 75 -7.19 -1.30 -3.58
CA VAL A 75 -6.43 -2.49 -3.17
C VAL A 75 -4.98 -2.27 -3.52
N MET A 76 -4.13 -2.26 -2.51
CA MET A 76 -2.71 -1.98 -2.67
C MET A 76 -1.87 -3.04 -1.94
N ASN A 77 -0.97 -3.68 -2.70
CA ASN A 77 -0.02 -4.66 -2.19
C ASN A 77 1.41 -4.21 -2.54
N VAL A 78 2.20 -3.87 -1.54
CA VAL A 78 3.59 -3.43 -1.68
C VAL A 78 4.53 -4.44 -1.05
N THR A 79 5.60 -4.78 -1.74
CA THR A 79 6.64 -5.67 -1.22
C THR A 79 8.01 -5.06 -1.49
N THR A 80 8.77 -4.78 -0.44
CA THR A 80 10.12 -4.21 -0.54
C THR A 80 11.11 -5.11 0.18
N LYS A 81 12.05 -5.69 -0.55
CA LYS A 81 12.97 -6.69 -0.01
C LYS A 81 14.42 -6.36 -0.34
N ALA A 82 15.28 -6.35 0.68
CA ALA A 82 16.73 -6.36 0.55
C ALA A 82 17.25 -7.69 1.10
N LEU A 83 17.71 -8.58 0.23
CA LEU A 83 18.01 -9.96 0.58
C LEU A 83 19.44 -10.33 0.21
N VAL A 84 20.14 -10.93 1.16
CA VAL A 84 21.22 -11.89 0.85
C VAL A 84 20.60 -13.26 1.03
N GLU A 85 20.36 -13.95 -0.08
CA GLU A 85 19.68 -15.24 -0.03
C GLU A 85 20.51 -16.29 0.71
N SER A 86 19.83 -17.28 1.27
CA SER A 86 20.50 -18.41 1.89
C SER A 86 21.32 -19.19 0.88
N SER A 87 22.55 -19.45 1.20
CA SER A 87 23.46 -20.30 0.47
C SER A 87 23.34 -21.74 0.95
N SER A 88 24.18 -22.64 0.47
CA SER A 88 24.24 -24.03 0.93
C SER A 88 25.59 -24.33 1.61
N ALA A 89 25.66 -25.43 2.34
CA ALA A 89 26.92 -25.87 2.95
C ALA A 89 28.03 -26.12 1.92
N LEU A 90 27.65 -26.54 0.69
CA LEU A 90 28.56 -26.82 -0.41
C LEU A 90 28.88 -25.58 -1.27
N ASN A 91 27.99 -24.58 -1.28
CA ASN A 91 28.15 -23.34 -2.03
C ASN A 91 27.85 -22.15 -1.11
N LYS A 92 28.81 -21.80 -0.29
CA LYS A 92 28.72 -20.73 0.70
C LYS A 92 28.80 -19.36 0.03
N GLY A 93 27.93 -18.43 0.43
CA GLY A 93 28.06 -17.04 0.05
C GLY A 93 29.07 -16.29 0.94
N SER A 94 29.61 -15.20 0.45
CA SER A 94 30.57 -14.37 1.20
C SER A 94 30.33 -12.88 0.99
N LEU A 95 30.26 -12.14 2.09
CA LEU A 95 30.27 -10.67 2.09
C LEU A 95 31.48 -10.23 2.90
N SER A 96 32.47 -9.64 2.26
CA SER A 96 33.72 -9.23 2.91
C SER A 96 33.95 -7.73 2.74
N ALA A 97 33.81 -6.99 3.82
CA ALA A 97 34.14 -5.57 3.94
C ALA A 97 35.06 -5.40 5.17
N ALA A 98 36.26 -5.99 5.11
CA ALA A 98 37.14 -6.11 6.28
C ALA A 98 37.49 -4.74 6.93
N ASN A 99 37.60 -3.68 6.14
CA ASN A 99 37.86 -2.32 6.59
C ASN A 99 36.59 -1.42 6.56
N GLY A 100 35.43 -1.97 6.30
CA GLY A 100 34.17 -1.27 6.16
C GLY A 100 33.00 -1.97 6.85
N ASN A 101 31.81 -1.57 6.48
CA ASN A 101 30.56 -2.04 7.06
C ASN A 101 29.75 -2.84 6.01
N VAL A 102 28.92 -3.77 6.47
CA VAL A 102 27.91 -4.42 5.65
C VAL A 102 26.54 -3.92 6.09
N THR A 103 25.81 -3.33 5.16
CA THR A 103 24.46 -2.82 5.41
C THR A 103 23.47 -3.49 4.45
N VAL A 104 22.43 -4.11 5.00
CA VAL A 104 21.28 -4.62 4.27
C VAL A 104 20.05 -3.86 4.74
N LYS A 105 19.47 -3.04 3.84
CA LYS A 105 18.39 -2.12 4.23
C LYS A 105 17.22 -2.21 3.26
N ALA A 106 16.02 -2.43 3.81
CA ALA A 106 14.77 -2.29 3.08
C ALA A 106 13.94 -1.15 3.69
N GLY A 107 13.43 -0.26 2.86
CA GLY A 107 12.62 0.87 3.30
C GLY A 107 11.40 1.07 2.42
N ASP A 108 10.28 1.38 3.03
CA ASP A 108 9.05 1.75 2.33
C ASP A 108 8.46 3.02 2.94
N VAL A 109 8.02 3.93 2.09
CA VAL A 109 7.30 5.15 2.47
C VAL A 109 6.00 5.20 1.70
N THR A 110 4.87 5.10 2.40
CA THR A 110 3.55 5.11 1.76
C THR A 110 2.71 6.29 2.22
N GLY A 111 2.22 7.08 1.28
CA GLY A 111 1.26 8.15 1.49
C GLY A 111 -0.06 7.87 0.76
N LEU A 112 -1.14 7.63 1.50
CA LEU A 112 -2.47 7.44 0.94
C LEU A 112 -3.38 8.58 1.35
N THR A 113 -4.06 9.18 0.38
CA THR A 113 -5.13 10.15 0.61
C THR A 113 -6.35 9.73 -0.19
N LEU A 114 -7.40 9.34 0.52
CA LEU A 114 -8.64 8.82 -0.06
C LEU A 114 -9.78 9.74 0.34
N ASN A 115 -10.53 10.23 -0.63
CA ASN A 115 -11.68 11.09 -0.41
C ASN A 115 -12.86 10.57 -1.24
N THR A 116 -13.91 10.16 -0.58
CA THR A 116 -15.13 9.67 -1.21
C THR A 116 -16.31 10.44 -0.66
N GLY A 117 -17.16 10.92 -1.53
CA GLY A 117 -18.30 11.68 -1.07
C GLY A 117 -19.13 12.30 -2.17
N GLY A 118 -19.92 13.26 -1.80
CA GLY A 118 -20.75 13.99 -2.73
C GLY A 118 -21.88 14.75 -2.11
N ALA A 119 -22.78 15.21 -2.96
CA ALA A 119 -23.95 15.98 -2.57
C ALA A 119 -25.21 15.50 -3.30
N ALA A 120 -26.32 15.43 -2.57
CA ALA A 120 -27.64 15.19 -3.10
C ALA A 120 -28.58 16.31 -2.71
N ALA A 121 -29.18 17.00 -3.64
CA ALA A 121 -30.12 18.09 -3.34
C ALA A 121 -31.38 17.98 -4.21
N GLY A 122 -32.53 18.07 -3.56
CA GLY A 122 -33.85 18.15 -4.20
C GLY A 122 -34.79 19.09 -3.45
N ALA A 123 -35.68 19.78 -4.16
CA ALA A 123 -36.61 20.64 -3.47
C ALA A 123 -37.55 19.90 -2.48
N ALA A 124 -37.83 18.63 -2.75
CA ALA A 124 -38.58 17.77 -1.83
C ALA A 124 -37.63 16.80 -1.08
N VAL A 125 -36.84 16.02 -1.79
CA VAL A 125 -36.02 14.97 -1.17
C VAL A 125 -34.58 15.01 -1.70
N GLY A 126 -33.60 14.94 -0.80
CA GLY A 126 -32.20 14.71 -1.09
C GLY A 126 -31.71 13.40 -0.45
N ALA A 127 -31.25 12.42 -1.26
CA ALA A 127 -30.75 11.15 -0.73
C ALA A 127 -29.36 10.83 -1.28
N GLY A 128 -28.42 10.43 -0.41
CA GLY A 128 -27.07 10.17 -0.82
C GLY A 128 -26.34 9.08 -0.02
N ALA A 129 -25.45 8.34 -0.70
CA ALA A 129 -24.58 7.38 -0.06
C ALA A 129 -23.14 7.49 -0.56
N ALA A 130 -22.16 7.41 0.36
CA ALA A 130 -20.74 7.31 0.04
C ALA A 130 -20.16 6.06 0.68
N ILE A 131 -19.50 5.23 -0.13
CA ILE A 131 -18.85 4.01 0.36
C ILE A 131 -17.39 4.03 -0.08
N GLU A 132 -16.49 3.85 0.88
CA GLU A 132 -15.07 3.74 0.64
C GLU A 132 -14.54 2.45 1.27
N THR A 133 -13.84 1.67 0.47
CA THR A 133 -13.17 0.46 0.92
C THR A 133 -11.72 0.52 0.50
N ALA A 134 -10.81 0.43 1.47
CA ALA A 134 -9.39 0.41 1.21
C ALA A 134 -8.73 -0.80 1.89
N VAL A 135 -7.99 -1.58 1.11
CA VAL A 135 -7.15 -2.67 1.58
C VAL A 135 -5.70 -2.34 1.24
N TYR A 136 -4.91 -2.09 2.26
CA TYR A 136 -3.48 -1.84 2.12
C TYR A 136 -2.66 -2.93 2.80
N ARG A 137 -1.82 -3.61 2.03
CA ARG A 137 -0.90 -4.63 2.52
C ARG A 137 0.52 -4.25 2.15
N ASN A 138 1.41 -4.33 3.13
CA ASN A 138 2.82 -4.00 2.94
C ASN A 138 3.71 -5.02 3.63
N THR A 139 4.75 -5.46 2.92
CA THR A 139 5.79 -6.34 3.45
C THR A 139 7.15 -5.73 3.16
N VAL A 140 7.89 -5.40 4.22
CA VAL A 140 9.26 -4.89 4.13
C VAL A 140 10.19 -5.88 4.80
N THR A 141 11.18 -6.38 4.08
CA THR A 141 12.09 -7.42 4.57
C THR A 141 13.53 -7.06 4.27
N ALA A 142 14.38 -7.09 5.29
CA ALA A 142 15.83 -7.07 5.15
C ALA A 142 16.39 -8.35 5.80
N LEU A 143 17.18 -9.13 5.06
CA LEU A 143 17.63 -10.44 5.51
C LEU A 143 19.02 -10.77 5.00
N ILE A 144 19.85 -11.36 5.87
CA ILE A 144 21.01 -12.14 5.50
C ILE A 144 20.70 -13.61 5.81
N GLY A 145 20.56 -14.42 4.78
CA GLY A 145 20.18 -15.83 4.90
C GLY A 145 21.33 -16.73 5.35
N ASN A 146 21.01 -17.99 5.58
CA ASN A 146 21.92 -18.99 6.11
C ASN A 146 23.10 -19.31 5.17
N TYR A 147 24.16 -19.88 5.72
CA TYR A 147 25.39 -20.29 5.02
C TYR A 147 26.11 -19.16 4.26
N ASN A 148 25.89 -17.91 4.67
CA ASN A 148 26.66 -16.77 4.21
C ASN A 148 27.71 -16.41 5.27
N SER A 149 28.94 -16.22 4.84
CA SER A 149 30.01 -15.70 5.71
C SER A 149 30.05 -14.18 5.58
N VAL A 150 29.99 -13.46 6.70
CA VAL A 150 30.06 -12.00 6.69
C VAL A 150 31.26 -11.54 7.51
N THR A 151 32.16 -10.78 6.88
CA THR A 151 33.32 -10.15 7.52
C THR A 151 33.20 -8.63 7.36
N ALA A 152 33.05 -7.91 8.46
CA ALA A 152 32.88 -6.45 8.46
C ALA A 152 33.25 -5.85 9.81
N ARG A 153 33.49 -4.55 9.88
CA ARG A 153 33.60 -3.81 11.15
C ARG A 153 32.27 -3.72 11.87
N SER A 154 31.18 -3.50 11.13
CA SER A 154 29.82 -3.57 11.65
C SER A 154 28.87 -4.16 10.60
N ILE A 155 27.79 -4.75 11.10
CA ILE A 155 26.70 -5.29 10.27
C ILE A 155 25.41 -4.62 10.70
N LEU A 156 24.69 -4.04 9.75
CA LEU A 156 23.36 -3.47 9.95
C LEU A 156 22.38 -4.17 9.03
N VAL A 157 21.33 -4.77 9.60
CA VAL A 157 20.18 -5.29 8.87
C VAL A 157 18.96 -4.55 9.36
N GLN A 158 18.31 -3.80 8.48
CA GLN A 158 17.20 -2.91 8.86
C GLN A 158 16.06 -2.98 7.85
N ALA A 159 14.85 -3.22 8.36
CA ALA A 159 13.61 -3.05 7.62
C ALA A 159 12.80 -1.91 8.27
N SER A 160 12.33 -0.96 7.48
CA SER A 160 11.52 0.17 7.94
C SER A 160 10.34 0.42 7.02
N ALA A 161 9.18 0.72 7.61
CA ALA A 161 7.99 1.11 6.86
C ALA A 161 7.39 2.37 7.52
N ASP A 162 7.27 3.43 6.74
CA ASP A 162 6.61 4.68 7.15
C ASP A 162 5.31 4.84 6.37
N ARG A 163 4.20 5.05 7.08
CA ARG A 163 2.87 5.05 6.47
C ARG A 163 2.05 6.22 6.96
N THR A 164 1.55 7.00 6.01
CA THR A 164 0.57 8.05 6.27
C THR A 164 -0.70 7.74 5.49
N ILE A 165 -1.78 7.41 6.19
CA ILE A 165 -3.06 7.07 5.57
C ILE A 165 -4.12 8.05 6.05
N LYS A 166 -4.76 8.74 5.10
CA LYS A 166 -5.89 9.62 5.32
C LYS A 166 -7.05 9.13 4.46
N ALA A 167 -8.15 8.78 5.10
CA ALA A 167 -9.35 8.31 4.41
C ALA A 167 -10.56 9.08 4.94
N THR A 168 -11.39 9.56 4.03
CA THR A 168 -12.55 10.42 4.35
C THR A 168 -13.72 10.04 3.46
N ALA A 169 -14.84 9.62 4.07
CA ALA A 169 -16.09 9.38 3.37
C ALA A 169 -17.16 10.33 3.92
N ILE A 170 -17.61 11.27 3.10
CA ILE A 170 -18.59 12.30 3.51
C ILE A 170 -19.68 12.42 2.47
N MET A 171 -20.94 12.42 2.92
CA MET A 171 -22.09 12.69 2.09
C MET A 171 -22.92 13.83 2.67
N ALA A 172 -23.23 14.80 1.83
CA ALA A 172 -24.13 15.88 2.15
C ALA A 172 -25.46 15.76 1.37
N GLY A 173 -26.57 16.07 1.98
CA GLY A 173 -27.86 16.08 1.30
C GLY A 173 -28.76 17.16 1.85
N ALA A 174 -29.58 17.74 0.97
CA ALA A 174 -30.58 18.75 1.29
C ALA A 174 -31.90 18.39 0.60
N GLY A 175 -32.99 18.52 1.35
CA GLY A 175 -34.36 18.36 0.84
C GLY A 175 -35.33 19.17 1.65
N GLY A 176 -36.31 19.79 1.02
CA GLY A 176 -37.32 20.61 1.73
C GLY A 176 -38.25 19.81 2.63
N SER A 177 -38.47 18.53 2.32
CA SER A 177 -39.29 17.61 3.14
C SER A 177 -38.46 16.52 3.82
N ALA A 178 -37.40 16.00 3.16
CA ALA A 178 -36.51 14.97 3.72
C ALA A 178 -35.10 15.05 3.15
N ALA A 179 -34.10 14.72 3.98
CA ALA A 179 -32.74 14.48 3.55
C ALA A 179 -32.25 13.20 4.23
N VAL A 180 -31.77 12.25 3.44
CA VAL A 180 -31.21 10.96 3.93
C VAL A 180 -29.81 10.77 3.37
N ASN A 181 -28.83 10.69 4.27
CA ASN A 181 -27.43 10.57 3.88
C ASN A 181 -26.74 9.49 4.72
N GLY A 182 -25.86 8.74 4.08
CA GLY A 182 -25.02 7.76 4.75
C GLY A 182 -23.62 7.71 4.16
N SER A 183 -22.63 7.46 5.01
CA SER A 183 -21.27 7.18 4.58
C SER A 183 -20.70 5.98 5.32
N ILE A 184 -19.98 5.12 4.60
CA ILE A 184 -19.31 3.94 5.13
C ILE A 184 -17.85 4.01 4.69
N LEU A 185 -16.96 3.88 5.67
CA LEU A 185 -15.53 3.76 5.44
C LEU A 185 -15.02 2.44 6.02
N VAL A 186 -14.42 1.61 5.18
CA VAL A 186 -13.76 0.37 5.59
C VAL A 186 -12.29 0.45 5.21
N LEU A 187 -11.42 0.43 6.22
CA LEU A 187 -9.97 0.47 6.02
C LEU A 187 -9.34 -0.77 6.65
N SER A 188 -8.69 -1.58 5.84
CA SER A 188 -7.90 -2.73 6.27
C SER A 188 -6.42 -2.47 5.99
N VAL A 189 -5.60 -2.44 7.02
CA VAL A 189 -4.16 -2.23 6.94
C VAL A 189 -3.44 -3.41 7.58
N GLY A 190 -2.52 -4.03 6.85
CA GLY A 190 -1.78 -5.19 7.37
C GLY A 190 -0.55 -5.54 6.55
N ALA A 191 0.21 -6.52 7.03
CA ALA A 191 1.23 -7.19 6.24
C ALA A 191 0.57 -8.27 5.36
N MET A 192 1.18 -8.56 4.21
CA MET A 192 0.84 -9.79 3.51
C MET A 192 1.25 -10.99 4.39
N PRO A 193 0.47 -12.08 4.40
CA PRO A 193 0.95 -13.33 4.99
C PRO A 193 2.31 -13.64 4.37
N VAL A 194 3.30 -13.89 5.22
CA VAL A 194 4.57 -14.42 4.74
C VAL A 194 4.27 -15.80 4.19
N ASP A 195 4.78 -16.10 3.00
CA ASP A 195 4.68 -17.45 2.45
C ASP A 195 5.50 -18.37 3.37
N GLN A 196 4.84 -19.03 4.31
CA GLN A 196 5.49 -19.93 5.26
C GLN A 196 6.17 -21.11 4.57
N ASP A 197 5.75 -21.42 3.35
CA ASP A 197 6.37 -22.47 2.54
C ASP A 197 7.80 -22.15 2.13
N ALA A 198 8.13 -20.86 1.92
CA ALA A 198 9.50 -20.43 1.66
C ALA A 198 10.39 -20.48 2.91
N ASP A 199 9.83 -20.22 4.08
CA ASP A 199 10.55 -20.30 5.35
C ASP A 199 10.72 -21.77 5.80
N ASN A 200 9.72 -22.63 5.56
CA ASN A 200 9.80 -24.04 5.88
C ASN A 200 10.76 -24.82 4.97
N ALA A 201 10.92 -24.38 3.72
CA ALA A 201 11.94 -24.97 2.83
C ALA A 201 13.37 -24.65 3.29
N ASN A 202 13.56 -23.65 4.16
CA ASN A 202 14.85 -23.21 4.67
C ASN A 202 15.18 -23.75 6.08
N THR A 203 14.19 -24.25 6.81
CA THR A 203 14.41 -25.02 8.04
C THR A 203 14.58 -26.47 7.67
N GLY A 204 15.78 -26.81 7.21
CA GLY A 204 16.14 -28.20 6.96
C GLY A 204 15.81 -29.03 8.21
N SER A 205 14.80 -29.87 8.09
CA SER A 205 14.59 -30.93 9.06
C SER A 205 15.78 -31.86 9.02
N SER A 206 16.54 -31.85 10.09
CA SER A 206 17.53 -32.88 10.42
C SER A 206 16.83 -34.20 10.72
#